data_4d56d3a13413eb8ec408a8000f62ae4f
#
_entry.id   4d56d3a13413eb8ec408a8000f62ae4f
#
_cell.length_a   1.000
_cell.length_b   1.000
_cell.length_c   1.000
_cell.angle_alpha   90.00
_cell.angle_beta   90.00
_cell.angle_gamma   90.00
#
_symmetry.space_group_name_H-M   'P 1'
#
loop_
_entity.id
_entity.type
_entity.pdbx_description
1 polymer ?
#
loop_
_entity_poly.entity_id
_entity_poly.type
_entity_poly.pdbx_seq_one_letter_code
_entity_poly.pdbx_strand_id
1 'polypeptide(L)'
;TTVICSDKTGTLTENQMTVKKIFAGDAFYDVDGNGYAPEGHLLRDGKKFTGELPPVLTQTLTAGLLCNDSRLIQEEGQWRIEGDPTEGALITVAGKAGMTSDKARTEMPRLDEIPFESERQFMATLHSAKDGPNIIYIKGAVEKILDSCADGMDSAGGKTPLNHGNLLGSVDALAQEGLRVLALACKFTDKKNLDVEDCLSGLTFLG
;
A
#
# COMPACT_ATOMS: atom_id res chain seq x y z
N THR A 1 5.86 -37.53 24.60
CA THR A 1 4.93 -36.86 23.65
C THR A 1 5.31 -37.24 22.24
N THR A 2 4.39 -37.89 21.52
CA THR A 2 4.65 -38.39 20.16
C THR A 2 4.10 -37.48 19.05
N VAL A 3 3.26 -36.51 19.43
CA VAL A 3 2.68 -35.51 18.52
C VAL A 3 2.66 -34.17 19.23
N ILE A 4 3.12 -33.11 18.54
CA ILE A 4 3.00 -31.72 18.96
C ILE A 4 2.10 -31.02 17.95
N CYS A 5 0.95 -30.50 18.40
CA CYS A 5 0.09 -29.63 17.60
C CYS A 5 0.32 -28.19 18.08
N SER A 6 0.73 -27.31 17.18
CA SER A 6 0.97 -25.90 17.47
C SER A 6 0.21 -25.06 16.46
N ASP A 7 -0.44 -23.99 16.93
CA ASP A 7 -0.94 -22.96 16.04
C ASP A 7 0.25 -22.23 15.40
N LYS A 8 0.12 -21.90 14.10
CA LYS A 8 1.17 -21.21 13.37
C LYS A 8 1.19 -19.72 13.74
N THR A 9 0.03 -19.08 13.75
CA THR A 9 -0.10 -17.62 13.89
C THR A 9 0.00 -17.19 15.35
N GLY A 10 0.98 -16.34 15.68
CA GLY A 10 1.21 -15.87 17.04
C GLY A 10 1.93 -16.86 17.97
N THR A 11 2.26 -18.07 17.48
CA THR A 11 3.03 -19.09 18.23
C THR A 11 4.34 -19.41 17.52
N LEU A 12 4.30 -19.75 16.24
CA LEU A 12 5.48 -19.96 15.39
C LEU A 12 5.88 -18.71 14.63
N THR A 13 5.04 -17.68 14.62
CA THR A 13 5.27 -16.37 14.02
C THR A 13 4.92 -15.27 15.01
N GLU A 14 5.52 -14.11 14.86
CA GLU A 14 5.24 -12.93 15.70
C GLU A 14 3.91 -12.24 15.33
N ASN A 15 3.14 -12.80 14.38
CA ASN A 15 1.93 -12.21 13.81
C ASN A 15 2.13 -10.77 13.33
N GLN A 16 3.33 -10.48 12.81
CA GLN A 16 3.69 -9.17 12.30
C GLN A 16 3.94 -9.26 10.80
N MET A 17 3.40 -8.30 10.07
CA MET A 17 3.67 -8.13 8.66
C MET A 17 4.64 -6.96 8.47
N THR A 18 5.57 -7.09 7.53
CA THR A 18 6.53 -6.03 7.20
C THR A 18 6.66 -5.92 5.69
N VAL A 19 6.52 -4.72 5.14
CA VAL A 19 6.83 -4.47 3.74
C VAL A 19 8.34 -4.67 3.54
N LYS A 20 8.71 -5.52 2.59
CA LYS A 20 10.10 -5.81 2.23
C LYS A 20 10.52 -5.14 0.94
N LYS A 21 9.61 -5.02 -0.02
CA LYS A 21 9.86 -4.40 -1.33
C LYS A 21 8.67 -3.55 -1.76
N ILE A 22 8.95 -2.47 -2.47
CA ILE A 22 7.95 -1.63 -3.13
C ILE A 22 8.36 -1.54 -4.59
N PHE A 23 7.41 -1.78 -5.50
CA PHE A 23 7.55 -1.45 -6.91
C PHE A 23 6.79 -0.14 -7.17
N ALA A 24 7.43 0.87 -7.77
CA ALA A 24 6.78 2.10 -8.16
C ALA A 24 7.59 2.81 -9.27
N GLY A 25 6.93 3.25 -10.34
CA GLY A 25 7.57 3.97 -11.46
C GLY A 25 8.69 3.16 -12.12
N ASP A 26 8.43 1.89 -12.42
CA ASP A 26 9.36 0.93 -13.02
C ASP A 26 10.65 0.67 -12.19
N ALA A 27 10.61 0.97 -10.89
CA ALA A 27 11.73 0.75 -9.98
C ALA A 27 11.33 -0.06 -8.76
N PHE A 28 12.26 -0.89 -8.27
CA PHE A 28 12.13 -1.55 -6.97
C PHE A 28 12.85 -0.77 -5.88
N TYR A 29 12.23 -0.74 -4.73
CA TYR A 29 12.78 -0.21 -3.49
C TYR A 29 12.71 -1.30 -2.43
N ASP A 30 13.86 -1.70 -1.90
CA ASP A 30 13.90 -2.57 -0.73
C ASP A 30 13.61 -1.75 0.54
N VAL A 31 13.08 -2.40 1.56
CA VAL A 31 12.76 -1.76 2.84
C VAL A 31 13.51 -2.47 3.95
N ASP A 32 14.36 -1.75 4.65
CA ASP A 32 15.06 -2.29 5.82
C ASP A 32 14.24 -2.14 7.12
N GLY A 33 14.74 -2.74 8.18
CA GLY A 33 14.07 -2.79 9.49
C GLY A 33 12.95 -3.83 9.54
N ASN A 34 12.61 -4.24 10.76
CA ASN A 34 11.61 -5.28 11.06
C ASN A 34 10.56 -4.74 12.03
N GLY A 35 9.42 -5.46 12.09
CA GLY A 35 8.33 -5.11 13.00
C GLY A 35 7.64 -3.80 12.62
N TYR A 36 6.96 -3.21 13.61
CA TYR A 36 6.13 -2.02 13.42
C TYR A 36 6.82 -0.71 13.80
N ALA A 37 8.09 -0.73 14.23
CA ALA A 37 8.82 0.51 14.42
C ALA A 37 8.96 1.26 13.08
N PRO A 38 8.55 2.54 13.00
CA PRO A 38 8.69 3.35 11.78
C PRO A 38 10.14 3.83 11.60
N GLU A 39 11.09 2.96 11.97
CA GLU A 39 12.53 3.16 11.89
C GLU A 39 13.11 2.29 10.79
N GLY A 40 13.95 2.86 9.95
CA GLY A 40 14.52 2.19 8.79
C GLY A 40 14.58 3.09 7.58
N HIS A 41 14.86 2.50 6.41
CA HIS A 41 15.10 3.25 5.19
C HIS A 41 14.50 2.52 3.99
N LEU A 42 14.18 3.28 2.97
CA LEU A 42 14.03 2.78 1.62
C LEU A 42 15.41 2.68 0.98
N LEU A 43 15.67 1.59 0.29
CA LEU A 43 16.93 1.32 -0.39
C LEU A 43 16.64 1.17 -1.89
N ARG A 44 17.50 1.75 -2.73
CA ARG A 44 17.50 1.54 -4.18
C ARG A 44 18.87 1.04 -4.59
N ASP A 45 18.91 -0.08 -5.31
CA ASP A 45 20.16 -0.74 -5.70
C ASP A 45 21.12 -1.00 -4.52
N GLY A 46 20.53 -1.44 -3.38
CA GLY A 46 21.26 -1.74 -2.14
C GLY A 46 21.79 -0.52 -1.39
N LYS A 47 21.50 0.70 -1.83
CA LYS A 47 21.92 1.95 -1.18
C LYS A 47 20.72 2.67 -0.58
N LYS A 48 20.91 3.28 0.60
CA LYS A 48 19.91 4.13 1.21
C LYS A 48 19.44 5.18 0.21
N PHE A 49 18.11 5.20 -0.02
CA PHE A 49 17.50 6.24 -0.84
C PHE A 49 17.55 7.56 -0.08
N THR A 50 18.16 8.56 -0.69
CA THR A 50 18.30 9.91 -0.13
C THR A 50 17.78 10.92 -1.13
N GLY A 51 17.09 11.94 -0.66
CA GLY A 51 16.50 12.97 -1.50
C GLY A 51 14.97 12.95 -1.46
N GLU A 52 14.37 13.70 -2.35
CA GLU A 52 12.93 13.78 -2.50
C GLU A 52 12.37 12.48 -3.11
N LEU A 53 11.29 11.97 -2.53
CA LEU A 53 10.63 10.76 -3.05
C LEU A 53 10.04 11.06 -4.44
N PRO A 54 10.19 10.13 -5.40
CA PRO A 54 9.50 10.26 -6.68
C PRO A 54 7.98 10.41 -6.46
N PRO A 55 7.29 11.22 -7.28
CA PRO A 55 5.84 11.42 -7.17
C PRO A 55 5.03 10.12 -7.09
N VAL A 56 5.33 9.13 -7.92
CA VAL A 56 4.65 7.82 -7.90
C VAL A 56 4.87 7.10 -6.57
N LEU A 57 6.09 7.09 -6.03
CA LEU A 57 6.38 6.44 -4.76
C LEU A 57 5.68 7.15 -3.59
N THR A 58 5.64 8.50 -3.63
CA THR A 58 4.86 9.30 -2.68
C THR A 58 3.38 8.93 -2.75
N GLN A 59 2.81 8.83 -3.95
CA GLN A 59 1.41 8.44 -4.15
C GLN A 59 1.14 7.00 -3.69
N THR A 60 2.05 6.05 -3.97
CA THR A 60 1.92 4.66 -3.51
C THR A 60 1.88 4.59 -1.98
N LEU A 61 2.80 5.28 -1.30
CA LEU A 61 2.84 5.33 0.17
C LEU A 61 1.61 6.06 0.74
N THR A 62 1.16 7.14 0.10
CA THR A 62 -0.06 7.87 0.49
C THR A 62 -1.29 6.98 0.37
N ALA A 63 -1.41 6.22 -0.73
CA ALA A 63 -2.50 5.26 -0.92
C ALA A 63 -2.50 4.20 0.20
N GLY A 64 -1.32 3.67 0.56
CA GLY A 64 -1.16 2.71 1.67
C GLY A 64 -1.55 3.29 3.04
N LEU A 65 -1.30 4.59 3.27
CA LEU A 65 -1.70 5.29 4.50
C LEU A 65 -3.20 5.59 4.57
N LEU A 66 -3.78 6.05 3.47
CA LEU A 66 -5.13 6.59 3.45
C LEU A 66 -6.20 5.53 3.19
N CYS A 67 -5.93 4.56 2.30
CA CYS A 67 -6.78 3.38 2.10
C CYS A 67 -6.48 2.35 3.20
N ASN A 68 -6.81 2.69 4.46
CA ASN A 68 -6.32 1.98 5.64
C ASN A 68 -7.14 2.32 6.88
N ASP A 69 -7.56 1.31 7.63
CA ASP A 69 -8.36 1.45 8.86
C ASP A 69 -7.54 1.20 10.13
N SER A 70 -6.34 0.65 9.99
CA SER A 70 -5.46 0.35 11.11
C SER A 70 -4.79 1.61 11.67
N ARG A 71 -4.25 1.49 12.87
CA ARG A 71 -3.51 2.54 13.57
C ARG A 71 -2.19 2.00 14.10
N LEU A 72 -1.16 2.80 13.96
CA LEU A 72 0.13 2.55 14.60
C LEU A 72 0.15 3.29 15.94
N ILE A 73 0.33 2.56 17.01
CA ILE A 73 0.38 3.08 18.38
C ILE A 73 1.71 2.73 19.03
N GLN A 74 2.11 3.53 20.03
CA GLN A 74 3.26 3.23 20.86
C GLN A 74 2.82 3.09 22.31
N GLU A 75 3.00 1.87 22.88
CA GLU A 75 2.68 1.56 24.25
C GLU A 75 3.95 1.03 24.94
N GLU A 76 4.27 1.58 26.09
CA GLU A 76 5.45 1.18 26.89
C GLU A 76 6.77 1.13 26.09
N GLY A 77 6.90 2.01 25.10
CA GLY A 77 8.06 2.07 24.22
C GLY A 77 8.06 1.06 23.07
N GLN A 78 7.03 0.22 22.96
CA GLN A 78 6.87 -0.75 21.87
C GLN A 78 5.84 -0.28 20.85
N TRP A 79 6.16 -0.46 19.59
CA TRP A 79 5.24 -0.17 18.49
C TRP A 79 4.31 -1.34 18.23
N ARG A 80 3.01 -1.06 18.15
CA ARG A 80 1.94 -2.04 17.90
C ARG A 80 0.96 -1.52 16.85
N ILE A 81 0.24 -2.46 16.26
CA ILE A 81 -0.86 -2.15 15.34
C ILE A 81 -2.19 -2.50 16.00
N GLU A 82 -3.11 -1.55 15.97
CA GLU A 82 -4.54 -1.79 16.15
C GLU A 82 -5.17 -1.93 14.77
N GLY A 83 -5.66 -3.14 14.43
CA GLY A 83 -6.27 -3.47 13.15
C GLY A 83 -5.58 -4.61 12.41
N ASP A 84 -5.68 -4.61 11.08
CA ASP A 84 -5.13 -5.67 10.23
C ASP A 84 -3.60 -5.56 10.11
N PRO A 85 -2.84 -6.66 10.28
CA PRO A 85 -1.38 -6.65 10.17
C PRO A 85 -0.85 -6.20 8.80
N THR A 86 -1.56 -6.49 7.70
CA THR A 86 -1.17 -6.06 6.35
C THR A 86 -1.27 -4.54 6.24
N GLU A 87 -2.35 -3.97 6.76
CA GLU A 87 -2.56 -2.53 6.83
C GLU A 87 -1.51 -1.84 7.71
N GLY A 88 -1.19 -2.45 8.85
CA GLY A 88 -0.14 -1.99 9.73
C GLY A 88 1.23 -1.92 9.07
N ALA A 89 1.56 -2.90 8.22
CA ALA A 89 2.79 -2.91 7.43
C ALA A 89 2.87 -1.70 6.47
N LEU A 90 1.74 -1.31 5.85
CA LEU A 90 1.66 -0.15 4.95
C LEU A 90 1.87 1.17 5.71
N ILE A 91 1.28 1.31 6.91
CA ILE A 91 1.51 2.48 7.77
C ILE A 91 2.99 2.56 8.17
N THR A 92 3.55 1.44 8.59
CA THR A 92 4.95 1.37 9.03
C THR A 92 5.92 1.76 7.95
N VAL A 93 5.75 1.27 6.71
CA VAL A 93 6.66 1.61 5.61
C VAL A 93 6.56 3.09 5.21
N ALA A 94 5.37 3.68 5.25
CA ALA A 94 5.19 5.10 5.03
C ALA A 94 5.87 5.93 6.14
N GLY A 95 5.81 5.45 7.40
CA GLY A 95 6.55 6.03 8.52
C GLY A 95 8.07 6.02 8.32
N LYS A 96 8.63 4.92 7.79
CA LYS A 96 10.06 4.84 7.41
C LYS A 96 10.44 5.84 6.31
N ALA A 97 9.49 6.24 5.49
CA ALA A 97 9.64 7.30 4.49
C ALA A 97 9.38 8.71 5.03
N GLY A 98 9.15 8.87 6.34
CA GLY A 98 8.90 10.16 6.99
C GLY A 98 7.46 10.67 6.88
N MET A 99 6.52 9.82 6.45
CA MET A 99 5.10 10.16 6.34
C MET A 99 4.34 9.72 7.60
N THR A 100 3.30 10.47 7.98
CA THR A 100 2.45 10.11 9.13
C THR A 100 0.99 10.08 8.73
N SER A 101 0.23 9.13 9.31
CA SER A 101 -1.20 8.97 9.05
C SER A 101 -2.00 10.22 9.44
N ASP A 102 -1.66 10.86 10.57
CA ASP A 102 -2.39 12.04 11.06
C ASP A 102 -2.25 13.22 10.11
N LYS A 103 -1.04 13.47 9.60
CA LYS A 103 -0.82 14.51 8.60
C LYS A 103 -1.57 14.21 7.31
N ALA A 104 -1.43 12.99 6.78
CA ALA A 104 -2.09 12.59 5.55
C ALA A 104 -3.62 12.70 5.66
N ARG A 105 -4.21 12.21 6.76
CA ARG A 105 -5.67 12.31 7.01
C ARG A 105 -6.16 13.73 7.22
N THR A 106 -5.33 14.62 7.77
CA THR A 106 -5.67 16.04 7.93
C THR A 106 -5.63 16.78 6.59
N GLU A 107 -4.65 16.46 5.74
CA GLU A 107 -4.50 17.08 4.42
C GLU A 107 -5.52 16.56 3.41
N MET A 108 -5.89 15.27 3.53
CA MET A 108 -6.80 14.56 2.63
C MET A 108 -7.85 13.78 3.45
N PRO A 109 -8.85 14.47 4.02
CA PRO A 109 -9.90 13.82 4.81
C PRO A 109 -10.66 12.77 4.00
N ARG A 110 -10.96 11.63 4.62
CA ARG A 110 -11.81 10.59 4.03
C ARG A 110 -13.24 11.09 3.94
N LEU A 111 -13.84 10.96 2.76
CA LEU A 111 -15.23 11.29 2.48
C LEU A 111 -16.12 10.05 2.50
N ASP A 112 -15.62 8.94 1.97
CA ASP A 112 -16.40 7.71 1.82
C ASP A 112 -15.47 6.50 1.68
N GLU A 113 -16.00 5.27 1.83
CA GLU A 113 -15.22 4.05 1.74
C GLU A 113 -16.04 2.86 1.23
N ILE A 114 -15.34 1.92 0.61
CA ILE A 114 -15.79 0.56 0.33
C ILE A 114 -14.88 -0.38 1.11
N PRO A 115 -15.36 -1.01 2.19
CA PRO A 115 -14.57 -1.94 3.01
C PRO A 115 -14.09 -3.14 2.19
N PHE A 116 -13.01 -3.77 2.64
CA PHE A 116 -12.51 -5.00 2.02
C PHE A 116 -13.55 -6.12 2.15
N GLU A 117 -13.83 -6.79 1.03
CA GLU A 117 -14.58 -8.05 0.99
C GLU A 117 -13.81 -9.07 0.15
N SER A 118 -13.80 -10.32 0.63
CA SER A 118 -13.07 -11.41 -0.04
C SER A 118 -13.57 -11.70 -1.46
N GLU A 119 -14.84 -11.44 -1.73
CA GLU A 119 -15.43 -11.60 -3.06
C GLU A 119 -14.94 -10.53 -4.04
N ARG A 120 -14.79 -9.29 -3.57
CA ARG A 120 -14.28 -8.16 -4.38
C ARG A 120 -12.76 -8.10 -4.44
N GLN A 121 -12.08 -8.63 -3.42
CA GLN A 121 -10.62 -8.66 -3.28
C GLN A 121 -9.96 -7.29 -3.27
N PHE A 122 -10.68 -6.22 -2.94
CA PHE A 122 -10.14 -4.89 -2.77
C PHE A 122 -10.88 -4.10 -1.69
N MET A 123 -10.21 -3.07 -1.19
CA MET A 123 -10.74 -1.96 -0.41
C MET A 123 -10.53 -0.67 -1.17
N ALA A 124 -11.45 0.28 -1.05
CA ALA A 124 -11.30 1.61 -1.64
C ALA A 124 -11.73 2.70 -0.66
N THR A 125 -11.10 3.87 -0.75
CA THR A 125 -11.43 5.05 0.04
C THR A 125 -11.42 6.29 -0.84
N LEU A 126 -12.39 7.17 -0.63
CA LEU A 126 -12.50 8.46 -1.30
C LEU A 126 -12.00 9.56 -0.36
N HIS A 127 -11.15 10.42 -0.86
CA HIS A 127 -10.54 11.50 -0.10
C HIS A 127 -10.74 12.85 -0.77
N SER A 128 -10.94 13.88 0.07
CA SER A 128 -10.98 15.27 -0.40
C SER A 128 -9.55 15.77 -0.65
N ALA A 129 -9.33 16.44 -1.77
CA ALA A 129 -8.13 17.23 -1.98
C ALA A 129 -8.46 18.73 -1.73
N LYS A 130 -7.53 19.48 -1.11
CA LYS A 130 -7.75 20.91 -0.82
C LYS A 130 -7.91 21.74 -2.09
N ASP A 131 -7.07 21.44 -3.09
CA ASP A 131 -6.97 22.21 -4.33
C ASP A 131 -7.04 21.24 -5.52
N GLY A 132 -8.25 20.80 -5.89
CA GLY A 132 -8.41 19.92 -7.03
C GLY A 132 -9.54 18.90 -6.87
N PRO A 133 -9.64 17.96 -7.80
CA PRO A 133 -10.61 16.88 -7.73
C PRO A 133 -10.32 15.96 -6.55
N ASN A 134 -11.35 15.32 -6.01
CA ASN A 134 -11.22 14.26 -5.02
C ASN A 134 -10.43 13.08 -5.61
N ILE A 135 -9.88 12.25 -4.74
CA ILE A 135 -9.10 11.08 -5.15
C ILE A 135 -9.64 9.81 -4.49
N ILE A 136 -9.80 8.79 -5.29
CA ILE A 136 -10.06 7.42 -4.84
C ILE A 136 -8.72 6.71 -4.74
N TYR A 137 -8.42 6.12 -3.59
CA TYR A 137 -7.34 5.17 -3.41
C TYR A 137 -7.90 3.78 -3.26
N ILE A 138 -7.25 2.80 -3.92
CA ILE A 138 -7.67 1.41 -3.92
C ILE A 138 -6.46 0.53 -3.63
N LYS A 139 -6.65 -0.50 -2.80
CA LYS A 139 -5.68 -1.55 -2.55
C LYS A 139 -6.34 -2.91 -2.65
N GLY A 140 -5.63 -3.91 -3.17
CA GLY A 140 -6.21 -5.25 -3.29
C GLY A 140 -5.30 -6.27 -3.97
N ALA A 141 -5.90 -7.39 -4.37
CA ALA A 141 -5.21 -8.42 -5.15
C ALA A 141 -4.71 -7.83 -6.47
N VAL A 142 -3.49 -8.21 -6.86
CA VAL A 142 -2.78 -7.58 -7.98
C VAL A 142 -3.58 -7.72 -9.28
N GLU A 143 -4.05 -8.91 -9.59
CA GLU A 143 -4.79 -9.21 -10.80
C GLU A 143 -6.06 -8.34 -10.88
N LYS A 144 -6.78 -8.25 -9.75
CA LYS A 144 -8.01 -7.48 -9.67
C LYS A 144 -7.80 -5.98 -9.90
N ILE A 145 -6.75 -5.44 -9.30
CA ILE A 145 -6.40 -4.02 -9.47
C ILE A 145 -5.91 -3.74 -10.88
N LEU A 146 -5.03 -4.58 -11.44
CA LEU A 146 -4.51 -4.41 -12.80
C LEU A 146 -5.60 -4.46 -13.86
N ASP A 147 -6.57 -5.38 -13.74
CA ASP A 147 -7.72 -5.48 -14.66
C ASP A 147 -8.59 -4.20 -14.68
N SER A 148 -8.57 -3.44 -13.59
CA SER A 148 -9.32 -2.19 -13.44
C SER A 148 -8.52 -0.94 -13.86
N CYS A 149 -7.21 -1.08 -14.11
CA CYS A 149 -6.34 0.04 -14.47
C CYS A 149 -6.34 0.30 -15.98
N ALA A 150 -6.45 1.58 -16.36
CA ALA A 150 -6.34 2.04 -17.75
C ALA A 150 -4.88 2.41 -18.10
N ASP A 151 -4.13 2.88 -17.12
CA ASP A 151 -2.76 3.35 -17.24
C ASP A 151 -2.00 3.15 -15.91
N GLY A 152 -0.71 3.43 -15.92
CA GLY A 152 0.14 3.51 -14.73
C GLY A 152 0.67 4.92 -14.51
N MET A 153 1.27 5.15 -13.35
CA MET A 153 1.99 6.38 -13.05
C MET A 153 3.49 6.15 -13.19
N ASP A 154 4.15 7.00 -13.97
CA ASP A 154 5.61 6.98 -14.09
C ASP A 154 6.31 7.64 -12.89
N SER A 155 7.63 7.59 -12.84
CA SER A 155 8.42 8.13 -11.74
C SER A 155 8.23 9.65 -11.54
N ALA A 156 7.85 10.38 -12.59
CA ALA A 156 7.62 11.83 -12.57
C ALA A 156 6.16 12.21 -12.23
N GLY A 157 5.26 11.22 -12.05
CA GLY A 157 3.84 11.43 -11.78
C GLY A 157 2.98 11.54 -13.02
N GLY A 158 3.55 11.31 -14.20
CA GLY A 158 2.83 11.26 -15.48
C GLY A 158 2.15 9.92 -15.72
N LYS A 159 1.19 9.91 -16.66
CA LYS A 159 0.55 8.66 -17.09
C LYS A 159 1.42 7.90 -18.09
N THR A 160 1.50 6.58 -17.93
CA THR A 160 2.25 5.69 -18.80
C THR A 160 1.41 4.45 -19.15
N PRO A 161 1.57 3.87 -20.35
CA PRO A 161 0.92 2.60 -20.68
C PRO A 161 1.34 1.49 -19.72
N LEU A 162 0.39 0.66 -19.30
CA LEU A 162 0.68 -0.51 -18.47
C LEU A 162 1.23 -1.68 -19.31
N ASN A 163 2.33 -2.26 -18.85
CA ASN A 163 2.80 -3.54 -19.36
C ASN A 163 2.39 -4.65 -18.39
N HIS A 164 1.18 -5.18 -18.56
CA HIS A 164 0.63 -6.25 -17.70
C HIS A 164 1.55 -7.47 -17.60
N GLY A 165 2.18 -7.87 -18.70
CA GLY A 165 3.06 -9.03 -18.70
C GLY A 165 4.29 -8.86 -17.82
N ASN A 166 4.94 -7.69 -17.88
CA ASN A 166 6.09 -7.39 -17.04
C ASN A 166 5.70 -7.28 -15.55
N LEU A 167 4.53 -6.66 -15.27
CA LEU A 167 4.04 -6.52 -13.91
C LEU A 167 3.71 -7.88 -13.29
N LEU A 168 3.00 -8.75 -13.98
CA LEU A 168 2.69 -10.11 -13.52
C LEU A 168 3.95 -10.95 -13.34
N GLY A 169 4.94 -10.84 -14.26
CA GLY A 169 6.24 -11.48 -14.08
C GLY A 169 6.98 -11.01 -12.82
N SER A 170 6.88 -9.72 -12.47
CA SER A 170 7.45 -9.19 -11.23
C SER A 170 6.72 -9.71 -9.99
N VAL A 171 5.39 -9.84 -10.06
CA VAL A 171 4.57 -10.42 -8.99
C VAL A 171 4.95 -11.87 -8.74
N ASP A 172 5.08 -12.68 -9.81
CA ASP A 172 5.49 -14.08 -9.71
C ASP A 172 6.86 -14.23 -9.07
N ALA A 173 7.82 -13.38 -9.43
CA ALA A 173 9.14 -13.37 -8.82
C ALA A 173 9.10 -13.07 -7.32
N LEU A 174 8.30 -12.07 -6.89
CA LEU A 174 8.12 -11.74 -5.47
C LEU A 174 7.40 -12.88 -4.72
N ALA A 175 6.40 -13.50 -5.33
CA ALA A 175 5.69 -14.63 -4.74
C ALA A 175 6.61 -15.86 -4.55
N GLN A 176 7.55 -16.11 -5.48
CA GLN A 176 8.57 -17.16 -5.35
C GLN A 176 9.55 -16.89 -4.18
N GLU A 177 9.77 -15.64 -3.79
CA GLU A 177 10.49 -15.27 -2.58
C GLU A 177 9.65 -15.47 -1.29
N GLY A 178 8.42 -15.95 -1.40
CA GLY A 178 7.48 -16.13 -0.28
C GLY A 178 6.83 -14.84 0.18
N LEU A 179 6.86 -13.78 -0.60
CA LEU A 179 6.26 -12.49 -0.28
C LEU A 179 4.77 -12.48 -0.70
N ARG A 180 3.93 -11.90 0.14
CA ARG A 180 2.56 -11.52 -0.23
C ARG A 180 2.60 -10.22 -1.00
N VAL A 181 2.04 -10.20 -2.20
CA VAL A 181 1.99 -9.00 -3.05
C VAL A 181 0.62 -8.34 -2.95
N LEU A 182 0.61 -7.02 -2.87
CA LEU A 182 -0.57 -6.19 -2.83
C LEU A 182 -0.39 -5.07 -3.86
N ALA A 183 -1.43 -4.76 -4.62
CA ALA A 183 -1.42 -3.65 -5.56
C ALA A 183 -2.15 -2.43 -5.01
N LEU A 184 -1.67 -1.25 -5.40
CA LEU A 184 -2.29 0.04 -5.10
C LEU A 184 -2.54 0.82 -6.40
N ALA A 185 -3.69 1.48 -6.47
CA ALA A 185 -4.07 2.34 -7.60
C ALA A 185 -4.84 3.57 -7.10
N CYS A 186 -5.01 4.55 -7.99
CA CYS A 186 -5.81 5.73 -7.70
C CYS A 186 -6.67 6.13 -8.90
N LYS A 187 -7.65 7.03 -8.63
CA LYS A 187 -8.46 7.68 -9.66
C LYS A 187 -8.94 9.03 -9.17
N PHE A 188 -8.76 10.06 -9.97
CA PHE A 188 -9.32 11.38 -9.68
C PHE A 188 -10.80 11.44 -10.08
N THR A 189 -11.61 12.14 -9.27
CA THR A 189 -13.06 12.24 -9.45
C THR A 189 -13.63 13.51 -8.81
N ASP A 190 -14.74 14.01 -9.33
CA ASP A 190 -15.52 15.09 -8.72
C ASP A 190 -16.61 14.56 -7.76
N LYS A 191 -16.78 13.25 -7.68
CA LYS A 191 -17.75 12.60 -6.81
C LYS A 191 -17.45 12.86 -5.33
N LYS A 192 -18.49 12.88 -4.51
CA LYS A 192 -18.41 12.98 -3.03
C LYS A 192 -18.78 11.68 -2.32
N ASN A 193 -19.32 10.73 -3.05
CA ASN A 193 -19.66 9.38 -2.59
C ASN A 193 -18.99 8.37 -3.52
N LEU A 194 -18.74 7.19 -3.00
CA LEU A 194 -18.01 6.11 -3.67
C LEU A 194 -18.94 4.93 -3.95
N ASP A 195 -19.05 4.54 -5.21
CA ASP A 195 -19.75 3.34 -5.63
C ASP A 195 -18.74 2.27 -6.09
N VAL A 196 -19.09 0.99 -6.02
CA VAL A 196 -18.21 -0.12 -6.44
C VAL A 196 -17.81 0.03 -7.89
N GLU A 197 -18.70 0.49 -8.75
CA GLU A 197 -18.49 0.72 -10.19
C GLU A 197 -17.36 1.72 -10.45
N ASP A 198 -17.14 2.68 -9.58
CA ASP A 198 -16.06 3.66 -9.69
C ASP A 198 -14.68 3.01 -9.61
N CYS A 199 -14.61 1.85 -8.95
CA CYS A 199 -13.39 1.08 -8.70
C CYS A 199 -13.09 0.02 -9.76
N LEU A 200 -14.01 -0.24 -10.69
CA LEU A 200 -13.89 -1.35 -11.66
C LEU A 200 -13.19 -0.97 -12.97
N SER A 201 -12.95 0.31 -13.21
CA SER A 201 -12.29 0.77 -14.45
C SER A 201 -11.71 2.17 -14.34
N GLY A 202 -10.76 2.47 -15.24
CA GLY A 202 -10.17 3.79 -15.37
C GLY A 202 -9.27 4.21 -14.21
N LEU A 203 -8.72 3.22 -13.48
CA LEU A 203 -7.74 3.46 -12.45
C LEU A 203 -6.36 3.73 -13.06
N THR A 204 -5.52 4.42 -12.31
CA THR A 204 -4.08 4.57 -12.55
C THR A 204 -3.32 3.71 -11.56
N PHE A 205 -2.56 2.74 -12.04
CA PHE A 205 -1.71 1.88 -11.23
C PHE A 205 -0.57 2.69 -10.60
N LEU A 206 -0.33 2.49 -9.31
CA LEU A 206 0.73 3.18 -8.57
C LEU A 206 1.92 2.28 -8.25
N GLY A 207 1.61 1.05 -7.84
CA GLY A 207 2.63 0.11 -7.41
C GLY A 207 2.06 -1.10 -6.69
#